data_133bbd6494cc049db7e8c056d40baf19
#
_entry.id   133bbd6494cc049db7e8c056d40baf19
#
_cell.length_a   1.000
_cell.length_b   1.000
_cell.length_c   1.000
_cell.angle_alpha   90.00
_cell.angle_beta   90.00
_cell.angle_gamma   90.00
#
_symmetry.space_group_name_H-M   'P 1'
#
loop_
_entity.id
_entity.type
_entity.pdbx_description
1 polymer ?
#
loop_
_entity_poly.entity_id
_entity_poly.type
_entity_poly.pdbx_seq_one_letter_code
_entity_poly.pdbx_strand_id
1 'polypeptide(L)'
;MRSRLLLVRRAGHLKLQRNFTQSTVARIDFRGRPRLPFLAVPTTHAGLVRYLTTDRAAKLKYEIKTGIKYTGYVWIAGLSLLAAYFAIAQEGLERRYPTPHEWSFRTRMNFRGGNCARYEPPQGKVTDWLQVAWWFEQAINRLHDPNIDGKDVKDAGHEYPPGTKDVTAKSEEWRRGYFMTLMGYAKAVEYMEGWVLDKSRNICFPPGTMIGPSNPFPKPLPPGFKGAPREEDCVPRFDSPDDIYVRILSTPGFTNRQRIEAGLAYASWLEYKGITGPASIVFEDAVRLAATERPDLPAEPLDNKTYVLNDAAGPPSENLITTLTAYATFRARQGDVSSALPILVSLLKARRSLPATPPISLTASLDTSKPKNDSPFSKLTNFFAPPPYPSPPPDGTSPPGRDNALSTCQEAALSMHIGEIMFATSPDSREEGLAWTRDAVDVAEEQLHKLPQAAYAALDNPARVACRECLAAGLANWKAMVGKLAREEEERRKKQQQVGDGRGGWLSGLWSRAGGGVQAEAVNRWAAEQKVIEERQRRARDLLEDMRPPGRGILSFVQA
;
A
#
# COMPACT_ATOMS: atom_id res chain seq x y z
N MET A 1 -2.14 23.63 -21.94
CA MET A 1 -3.48 23.93 -22.48
C MET A 1 -4.48 23.93 -21.34
N ARG A 2 -5.05 25.08 -21.03
CA ARG A 2 -5.96 25.29 -19.89
C ARG A 2 -7.39 25.11 -20.37
N SER A 3 -8.09 24.11 -19.88
CA SER A 3 -9.55 24.00 -20.04
C SER A 3 -10.22 24.36 -18.72
N ARG A 4 -10.70 25.58 -18.64
CA ARG A 4 -11.58 26.10 -17.60
C ARG A 4 -12.99 25.55 -17.85
N LEU A 5 -13.46 24.63 -17.00
CA LEU A 5 -14.88 24.31 -16.89
C LEU A 5 -15.53 25.33 -15.93
N LEU A 6 -16.19 26.31 -16.51
CA LEU A 6 -17.09 27.23 -15.84
C LEU A 6 -18.38 26.48 -15.49
N LEU A 7 -18.56 26.15 -14.22
CA LEU A 7 -19.83 25.73 -13.66
C LEU A 7 -20.72 26.97 -13.53
N VAL A 8 -21.54 27.20 -14.56
CA VAL A 8 -22.61 28.18 -14.53
C VAL A 8 -23.71 27.67 -13.59
N ARG A 9 -23.73 28.21 -12.37
CA ARG A 9 -24.89 28.13 -11.48
C ARG A 9 -26.04 28.93 -12.09
N ARG A 10 -26.91 28.29 -12.83
CA ARG A 10 -28.23 28.84 -13.15
C ARG A 10 -29.14 28.61 -11.94
N ALA A 11 -29.23 29.63 -11.09
CA ALA A 11 -30.33 29.77 -10.17
C ALA A 11 -31.56 30.13 -10.99
N GLY A 12 -32.36 29.14 -11.35
CA GLY A 12 -33.66 29.34 -11.95
C GLY A 12 -34.62 29.83 -10.88
N HIS A 13 -34.78 31.14 -10.78
CA HIS A 13 -35.95 31.70 -10.11
C HIS A 13 -37.20 31.33 -10.92
N LEU A 14 -37.86 30.27 -10.52
CA LEU A 14 -39.25 30.01 -10.90
C LEU A 14 -40.13 31.12 -10.30
N LYS A 15 -40.30 32.23 -11.03
CA LYS A 15 -41.38 33.17 -10.81
C LYS A 15 -42.66 32.44 -11.15
N LEU A 16 -43.37 31.94 -10.14
CA LEU A 16 -44.78 31.58 -10.25
C LEU A 16 -45.55 32.88 -10.55
N GLN A 17 -45.67 33.20 -11.82
CA GLN A 17 -46.70 34.16 -12.28
C GLN A 17 -48.05 33.51 -12.04
N ARG A 18 -48.70 33.89 -10.94
CA ARG A 18 -50.13 33.68 -10.76
C ARG A 18 -50.85 34.57 -11.75
N ASN A 19 -51.22 34.04 -12.90
CA ASN A 19 -52.21 34.65 -13.75
C ASN A 19 -53.56 34.52 -13.04
N PHE A 20 -53.93 35.54 -12.28
CA PHE A 20 -55.32 35.75 -11.89
C PHE A 20 -56.06 36.18 -13.16
N THR A 21 -56.67 35.22 -13.82
CA THR A 21 -57.74 35.56 -14.77
C THR A 21 -58.88 36.16 -13.95
N GLN A 22 -58.99 37.48 -13.98
CA GLN A 22 -60.20 38.14 -13.55
C GLN A 22 -61.31 37.66 -14.50
N SER A 23 -62.12 36.71 -14.05
CA SER A 23 -63.39 36.43 -14.65
C SER A 23 -64.25 37.66 -14.39
N THR A 24 -64.40 38.50 -15.44
CA THR A 24 -65.43 39.50 -15.47
C THR A 24 -66.78 38.81 -15.32
N VAL A 25 -67.32 38.88 -14.10
CA VAL A 25 -68.70 38.49 -13.84
C VAL A 25 -69.57 39.54 -14.51
N ALA A 26 -70.12 39.17 -15.67
CA ALA A 26 -71.16 39.96 -16.33
C ALA A 26 -72.27 40.17 -15.30
N ARG A 27 -72.51 41.45 -14.92
CA ARG A 27 -73.69 41.85 -14.15
C ARG A 27 -74.86 41.66 -15.06
N ILE A 28 -75.59 40.56 -14.85
CA ILE A 28 -76.92 40.38 -15.39
C ILE A 28 -77.87 41.21 -14.51
N ASP A 29 -78.25 42.38 -14.99
CA ASP A 29 -79.28 43.19 -14.37
C ASP A 29 -80.64 42.49 -14.54
N PHE A 30 -81.05 41.79 -13.48
CA PHE A 30 -82.40 41.27 -13.37
C PHE A 30 -83.34 42.36 -12.88
N ARG A 31 -83.65 43.30 -13.76
CA ARG A 31 -84.80 44.20 -13.58
C ARG A 31 -86.09 43.45 -13.99
N GLY A 32 -86.87 43.09 -12.98
CA GLY A 32 -88.24 42.69 -13.25
C GLY A 32 -88.77 41.40 -12.69
N ARG A 33 -88.09 40.73 -11.76
CA ARG A 33 -88.65 39.56 -11.02
C ARG A 33 -88.98 39.94 -9.59
N PRO A 34 -90.13 39.63 -9.03
CA PRO A 34 -90.43 39.82 -7.60
C PRO A 34 -89.49 38.96 -6.79
N ARG A 35 -88.72 39.59 -5.91
CA ARG A 35 -87.85 38.89 -4.98
C ARG A 35 -88.73 38.35 -3.85
N LEU A 36 -88.82 37.03 -3.72
CA LEU A 36 -89.44 36.41 -2.58
C LEU A 36 -88.55 36.69 -1.33
N PRO A 37 -89.13 37.31 -0.25
CA PRO A 37 -88.29 37.87 0.81
C PRO A 37 -87.51 36.77 1.62
N PHE A 38 -87.98 35.55 1.57
CA PHE A 38 -87.33 34.41 2.26
C PHE A 38 -86.23 33.76 1.41
N LEU A 39 -85.99 34.15 0.19
CA LEU A 39 -84.88 33.69 -0.68
C LEU A 39 -83.74 34.68 -0.75
N ALA A 40 -83.88 35.84 -0.18
CA ALA A 40 -82.80 36.83 -0.09
C ALA A 40 -81.92 36.44 1.14
N VAL A 41 -80.94 35.59 0.97
CA VAL A 41 -79.91 35.40 1.94
C VAL A 41 -79.15 36.73 2.04
N PRO A 42 -79.06 37.37 3.24
CA PRO A 42 -78.28 38.59 3.42
C PRO A 42 -76.81 38.23 3.08
N THR A 43 -76.32 38.84 2.04
CA THR A 43 -74.86 38.74 1.76
C THR A 43 -74.14 39.65 2.75
N THR A 44 -74.02 39.15 3.99
CA THR A 44 -73.00 39.66 4.89
C THR A 44 -71.65 39.40 4.20
N HIS A 45 -70.83 40.44 4.06
CA HIS A 45 -69.47 40.39 3.59
C HIS A 45 -68.58 39.63 4.59
N ALA A 46 -68.94 38.39 4.95
CA ALA A 46 -68.03 37.44 5.54
C ALA A 46 -67.23 36.88 4.36
N GLY A 47 -65.93 37.17 4.34
CA GLY A 47 -65.03 36.84 3.27
C GLY A 47 -65.29 35.45 2.73
N LEU A 48 -65.17 35.32 1.40
CA LEU A 48 -65.30 34.05 0.68
C LEU A 48 -64.38 32.97 1.22
N VAL A 49 -64.71 32.45 2.40
CA VAL A 49 -64.23 31.17 2.82
C VAL A 49 -65.03 30.15 2.00
N ARG A 50 -64.49 29.81 0.83
CA ARG A 50 -64.97 28.64 0.10
C ARG A 50 -64.67 27.45 1.00
N TYR A 51 -65.63 27.03 1.75
CA TYR A 51 -65.59 25.74 2.43
C TYR A 51 -65.38 24.70 1.33
N LEU A 52 -64.22 24.05 1.33
CA LEU A 52 -64.04 22.87 0.49
C LEU A 52 -65.20 21.94 0.81
N THR A 53 -66.00 21.58 -0.19
CA THR A 53 -67.04 20.59 -0.01
C THR A 53 -66.42 19.34 0.65
N THR A 54 -67.16 18.64 1.49
CA THR A 54 -66.67 17.45 2.22
C THR A 54 -66.00 16.48 1.29
N ASP A 55 -66.46 16.31 0.06
CA ASP A 55 -65.87 15.43 -0.96
C ASP A 55 -64.52 15.94 -1.46
N ARG A 56 -64.34 17.24 -1.64
CA ARG A 56 -63.04 17.81 -2.01
C ARG A 56 -62.04 17.74 -0.89
N ALA A 57 -62.48 17.93 0.36
CA ALA A 57 -61.63 17.77 1.53
C ALA A 57 -61.22 16.31 1.74
N ALA A 58 -62.14 15.35 1.53
CA ALA A 58 -61.83 13.94 1.56
C ALA A 58 -60.84 13.51 0.46
N LYS A 59 -61.06 13.99 -0.77
CA LYS A 59 -60.16 13.75 -1.92
C LYS A 59 -58.77 14.30 -1.64
N LEU A 60 -58.67 15.55 -1.17
CA LEU A 60 -57.38 16.18 -0.84
C LEU A 60 -56.65 15.41 0.26
N LYS A 61 -57.36 15.00 1.31
CA LYS A 61 -56.76 14.14 2.39
C LYS A 61 -56.29 12.82 1.83
N TYR A 62 -57.02 12.19 0.91
CA TYR A 62 -56.61 10.95 0.28
C TYR A 62 -55.35 11.15 -0.60
N GLU A 63 -55.32 12.20 -1.42
CA GLU A 63 -54.17 12.55 -2.28
C GLU A 63 -52.92 12.85 -1.44
N ILE A 64 -53.05 13.63 -0.35
CA ILE A 64 -51.95 13.92 0.57
C ILE A 64 -51.46 12.64 1.24
N LYS A 65 -52.36 11.82 1.81
CA LYS A 65 -52.04 10.56 2.46
C LYS A 65 -51.32 9.60 1.49
N THR A 66 -51.84 9.50 0.28
CA THR A 66 -51.29 8.65 -0.77
C THR A 66 -49.91 9.18 -1.22
N GLY A 67 -49.77 10.50 -1.41
CA GLY A 67 -48.50 11.15 -1.71
C GLY A 67 -47.43 10.89 -0.64
N ILE A 68 -47.77 11.10 0.64
CA ILE A 68 -46.85 10.81 1.77
C ILE A 68 -46.46 9.32 1.78
N LYS A 69 -47.43 8.41 1.57
CA LYS A 69 -47.16 6.98 1.53
C LYS A 69 -46.19 6.59 0.43
N TYR A 70 -46.40 7.04 -0.80
CA TYR A 70 -45.52 6.72 -1.91
C TYR A 70 -44.15 7.40 -1.78
N THR A 71 -44.09 8.66 -1.31
CA THR A 71 -42.86 9.34 -0.98
C THR A 71 -42.07 8.55 0.08
N GLY A 72 -42.75 8.06 1.13
CA GLY A 72 -42.13 7.21 2.13
C GLY A 72 -41.56 5.91 1.55
N TYR A 73 -42.27 5.27 0.64
CA TYR A 73 -41.78 4.05 -0.02
C TYR A 73 -40.54 4.33 -0.89
N VAL A 74 -40.53 5.45 -1.63
CA VAL A 74 -39.37 5.85 -2.45
C VAL A 74 -38.14 6.13 -1.56
N TRP A 75 -38.32 6.81 -0.43
CA TRP A 75 -37.25 7.05 0.53
C TRP A 75 -36.73 5.74 1.15
N ILE A 76 -37.63 4.84 1.57
CA ILE A 76 -37.23 3.53 2.13
C ILE A 76 -36.48 2.71 1.08
N ALA A 77 -36.98 2.66 -0.16
CA ALA A 77 -36.30 1.95 -1.25
C ALA A 77 -34.92 2.56 -1.55
N GLY A 78 -34.82 3.88 -1.63
CA GLY A 78 -33.56 4.59 -1.86
C GLY A 78 -32.54 4.34 -0.75
N LEU A 79 -32.96 4.44 0.51
CA LEU A 79 -32.10 4.14 1.68
C LEU A 79 -31.69 2.67 1.71
N SER A 80 -32.59 1.74 1.37
CA SER A 80 -32.28 0.30 1.31
C SER A 80 -31.27 -0.01 0.23
N LEU A 81 -31.38 0.60 -0.95
CA LEU A 81 -30.41 0.47 -2.04
C LEU A 81 -29.05 1.04 -1.64
N LEU A 82 -29.03 2.20 -0.98
CA LEU A 82 -27.81 2.81 -0.48
C LEU A 82 -27.13 1.93 0.59
N ALA A 83 -27.91 1.38 1.52
CA ALA A 83 -27.41 0.46 2.52
C ALA A 83 -26.86 -0.83 1.90
N ALA A 84 -27.55 -1.40 0.93
CA ALA A 84 -27.10 -2.58 0.19
C ALA A 84 -25.79 -2.30 -0.57
N TYR A 85 -25.72 -1.18 -1.28
CA TYR A 85 -24.48 -0.74 -1.95
C TYR A 85 -23.32 -0.61 -0.96
N PHE A 86 -23.55 0.05 0.18
CA PHE A 86 -22.53 0.21 1.22
C PHE A 86 -22.09 -1.14 1.79
N ALA A 87 -23.03 -2.05 2.04
CA ALA A 87 -22.74 -3.40 2.55
C ALA A 87 -21.87 -4.19 1.55
N ILE A 88 -22.22 -4.18 0.26
CA ILE A 88 -21.44 -4.84 -0.80
C ILE A 88 -20.04 -4.23 -0.92
N ALA A 89 -19.91 -2.91 -0.86
CA ALA A 89 -18.63 -2.23 -0.90
C ALA A 89 -17.74 -2.61 0.31
N GLN A 90 -18.34 -2.68 1.52
CA GLN A 90 -17.63 -3.11 2.73
C GLN A 90 -17.21 -4.57 2.68
N GLU A 91 -18.06 -5.45 2.13
CA GLU A 91 -17.72 -6.86 1.92
C GLU A 91 -16.55 -7.02 0.93
N GLY A 92 -16.55 -6.28 -0.17
CA GLY A 92 -15.43 -6.26 -1.12
C GLY A 92 -14.12 -5.80 -0.48
N LEU A 93 -14.18 -4.82 0.43
CA LEU A 93 -13.00 -4.39 1.20
C LEU A 93 -12.56 -5.43 2.24
N GLU A 94 -13.51 -6.13 2.88
CA GLU A 94 -13.20 -7.21 3.84
C GLU A 94 -12.46 -8.36 3.19
N ARG A 95 -12.84 -8.73 1.97
CA ARG A 95 -12.15 -9.78 1.20
C ARG A 95 -10.73 -9.39 0.80
N ARG A 96 -10.48 -8.09 0.55
CA ARG A 96 -9.14 -7.59 0.22
C ARG A 96 -8.27 -7.35 1.45
N TYR A 97 -8.87 -6.78 2.49
CA TYR A 97 -8.20 -6.40 3.73
C TYR A 97 -8.95 -7.06 4.90
N PRO A 98 -8.76 -8.35 5.10
CA PRO A 98 -9.46 -9.08 6.14
C PRO A 98 -9.13 -8.51 7.52
N THR A 99 -10.14 -8.48 8.39
CA THR A 99 -10.04 -7.89 9.72
C THR A 99 -10.49 -8.89 10.79
N PRO A 100 -9.89 -8.85 12.01
CA PRO A 100 -10.31 -9.69 13.11
C PRO A 100 -11.81 -9.55 13.38
N HIS A 101 -12.51 -10.68 13.55
CA HIS A 101 -13.96 -10.68 13.76
C HIS A 101 -14.35 -10.09 15.12
N GLU A 102 -13.44 -10.10 16.09
CA GLU A 102 -13.64 -9.52 17.43
C GLU A 102 -13.75 -8.00 17.41
N TRP A 103 -13.27 -7.35 16.34
CA TRP A 103 -13.29 -5.90 16.24
C TRP A 103 -14.68 -5.37 15.90
N SER A 104 -15.04 -4.25 16.51
CA SER A 104 -16.27 -3.54 16.17
C SER A 104 -16.27 -3.08 14.71
N PHE A 105 -17.44 -2.94 14.13
CA PHE A 105 -17.60 -2.55 12.70
C PHE A 105 -16.82 -1.29 12.32
N ARG A 106 -16.81 -0.26 13.18
CA ARG A 106 -16.09 1.00 12.89
C ARG A 106 -14.58 0.82 12.91
N THR A 107 -14.03 0.02 13.81
CA THR A 107 -12.59 -0.28 13.86
C THR A 107 -12.17 -1.05 12.61
N ARG A 108 -12.95 -2.05 12.22
CA ARG A 108 -12.76 -2.79 10.97
C ARG A 108 -12.80 -1.86 9.75
N MET A 109 -13.78 -0.95 9.70
CA MET A 109 -13.90 0.06 8.63
C MET A 109 -12.68 1.00 8.59
N ASN A 110 -12.20 1.47 9.74
CA ASN A 110 -11.03 2.35 9.83
C ASN A 110 -9.77 1.63 9.31
N PHE A 111 -9.52 0.40 9.75
CA PHE A 111 -8.39 -0.39 9.27
C PHE A 111 -8.43 -0.61 7.75
N ARG A 112 -9.59 -1.03 7.22
CA ARG A 112 -9.77 -1.21 5.77
C ARG A 112 -9.62 0.10 5.00
N GLY A 113 -10.16 1.19 5.55
CA GLY A 113 -10.03 2.53 4.98
C GLY A 113 -8.56 2.97 4.88
N GLY A 114 -7.77 2.71 5.92
CA GLY A 114 -6.33 2.97 5.94
C GLY A 114 -5.57 2.18 4.88
N ASN A 115 -5.81 0.88 4.79
CA ASN A 115 -5.17 0.03 3.77
C ASN A 115 -5.62 0.41 2.35
N CYS A 116 -6.91 0.64 2.13
CA CYS A 116 -7.42 1.08 0.83
C CYS A 116 -6.80 2.43 0.40
N ALA A 117 -6.70 3.41 1.31
CA ALA A 117 -6.06 4.69 1.02
C ALA A 117 -4.57 4.54 0.71
N ARG A 118 -3.89 3.58 1.36
CA ARG A 118 -2.46 3.29 1.18
C ARG A 118 -2.15 2.60 -0.14
N TYR A 119 -2.89 1.54 -0.48
CA TYR A 119 -2.57 0.65 -1.60
C TYR A 119 -3.37 0.94 -2.88
N GLU A 120 -4.52 1.61 -2.76
CA GLU A 120 -5.41 1.91 -3.88
C GLU A 120 -5.68 3.42 -3.99
N PRO A 121 -4.66 4.28 -4.18
CA PRO A 121 -4.90 5.69 -4.37
C PRO A 121 -5.76 5.91 -5.64
N PRO A 122 -6.61 6.94 -5.68
CA PRO A 122 -7.40 7.27 -6.87
C PRO A 122 -6.50 7.45 -8.09
N GLN A 123 -6.98 7.03 -9.28
CA GLN A 123 -6.21 7.11 -10.52
C GLN A 123 -5.62 8.50 -10.75
N GLY A 124 -4.30 8.55 -11.02
CA GLY A 124 -3.57 9.79 -11.27
C GLY A 124 -3.28 10.63 -10.01
N LYS A 125 -3.59 10.13 -8.82
CA LYS A 125 -3.23 10.77 -7.55
C LYS A 125 -2.17 9.97 -6.80
N VAL A 126 -1.33 10.68 -6.09
CA VAL A 126 -0.38 10.10 -5.13
C VAL A 126 -1.15 9.73 -3.85
N THR A 127 -0.64 8.74 -3.12
CA THR A 127 -1.18 8.34 -1.81
C THR A 127 -1.26 9.53 -0.86
N ASP A 128 -2.42 9.80 -0.31
CA ASP A 128 -2.61 10.81 0.75
C ASP A 128 -2.26 10.20 2.11
N TRP A 129 -1.00 10.35 2.50
CA TRP A 129 -0.48 9.82 3.75
C TRP A 129 -1.13 10.43 4.98
N LEU A 130 -1.62 11.68 4.91
CA LEU A 130 -2.37 12.28 6.01
C LEU A 130 -3.69 11.54 6.26
N GLN A 131 -4.39 11.19 5.18
CA GLN A 131 -5.61 10.40 5.25
C GLN A 131 -5.33 8.98 5.77
N VAL A 132 -4.24 8.35 5.31
CA VAL A 132 -3.81 7.02 5.79
C VAL A 132 -3.52 7.06 7.29
N ALA A 133 -2.72 8.03 7.75
CA ALA A 133 -2.39 8.21 9.17
C ALA A 133 -3.66 8.42 10.02
N TRP A 134 -4.59 9.25 9.55
CA TRP A 134 -5.85 9.49 10.24
C TRP A 134 -6.70 8.22 10.41
N TRP A 135 -6.81 7.40 9.37
CA TRP A 135 -7.57 6.16 9.45
C TRP A 135 -6.98 5.18 10.48
N PHE A 136 -5.66 4.98 10.46
CA PHE A 136 -4.98 4.10 11.42
C PHE A 136 -4.99 4.68 12.83
N GLU A 137 -4.80 5.98 13.01
CA GLU A 137 -4.92 6.66 14.31
C GLU A 137 -6.32 6.43 14.93
N GLN A 138 -7.39 6.58 14.13
CA GLN A 138 -8.74 6.29 14.58
C GLN A 138 -8.94 4.82 14.96
N ALA A 139 -8.32 3.89 14.21
CA ALA A 139 -8.35 2.47 14.57
C ALA A 139 -7.62 2.20 15.89
N ILE A 140 -6.41 2.75 16.07
CA ILE A 140 -5.59 2.61 17.28
C ILE A 140 -6.33 3.15 18.50
N ASN A 141 -6.92 4.35 18.41
CA ASN A 141 -7.67 4.96 19.52
C ASN A 141 -8.82 4.07 19.97
N ARG A 142 -9.50 3.40 19.05
CA ARG A 142 -10.60 2.48 19.37
C ARG A 142 -10.12 1.15 19.93
N LEU A 143 -8.95 0.68 19.48
CA LEU A 143 -8.30 -0.54 20.00
C LEU A 143 -7.70 -0.32 21.39
N HIS A 144 -7.43 0.93 21.77
CA HIS A 144 -6.99 1.29 23.13
C HIS A 144 -8.15 1.60 24.08
N ASP A 145 -9.36 1.87 23.56
CA ASP A 145 -10.52 2.19 24.40
C ASP A 145 -11.10 0.91 25.04
N PRO A 146 -11.06 0.77 26.39
CA PRO A 146 -11.58 -0.42 27.07
C PRO A 146 -13.07 -0.66 26.85
N ASN A 147 -13.83 0.39 26.54
CA ASN A 147 -15.28 0.31 26.33
C ASN A 147 -15.65 -0.14 24.91
N ILE A 148 -14.68 -0.20 23.98
CA ILE A 148 -14.94 -0.54 22.59
C ILE A 148 -14.24 -1.89 22.29
N ASP A 149 -13.00 -1.84 21.76
CA ASP A 149 -12.27 -3.04 21.33
C ASP A 149 -11.04 -3.33 22.20
N GLY A 150 -10.68 -2.38 23.10
CA GLY A 150 -9.53 -2.46 24.00
C GLY A 150 -9.82 -3.16 25.34
N LYS A 151 -10.93 -3.90 25.46
CA LYS A 151 -11.21 -4.67 26.67
C LYS A 151 -10.02 -5.59 26.99
N ASP A 152 -9.58 -5.64 28.24
CA ASP A 152 -8.43 -6.42 28.72
C ASP A 152 -7.04 -5.97 28.19
N VAL A 153 -6.97 -4.88 27.44
CA VAL A 153 -5.70 -4.23 27.10
C VAL A 153 -5.26 -3.35 28.27
N LYS A 154 -4.05 -3.55 28.75
CA LYS A 154 -3.47 -2.81 29.89
C LYS A 154 -2.27 -1.99 29.42
N ASP A 155 -1.89 -0.98 30.19
CA ASP A 155 -0.61 -0.33 30.01
C ASP A 155 0.52 -1.30 30.44
N ALA A 156 1.59 -1.37 29.64
CA ALA A 156 2.68 -2.32 29.88
C ALA A 156 3.52 -1.99 31.15
N GLY A 157 3.31 -0.83 31.76
CA GLY A 157 4.00 -0.40 32.96
C GLY A 157 5.16 0.58 32.71
N HIS A 158 5.81 1.02 33.79
CA HIS A 158 6.84 2.06 33.73
C HIS A 158 8.18 1.59 33.13
N GLU A 159 8.39 0.28 33.03
CA GLU A 159 9.60 -0.29 32.41
C GLU A 159 9.58 -0.19 30.86
N TYR A 160 8.43 0.11 30.29
CA TYR A 160 8.22 0.18 28.85
C TYR A 160 8.07 1.65 28.40
N PRO A 161 8.34 1.95 27.12
CA PRO A 161 8.14 3.27 26.57
C PRO A 161 6.71 3.78 26.79
N PRO A 162 6.51 5.08 26.99
CA PRO A 162 5.20 5.65 27.25
C PRO A 162 4.20 5.32 26.15
N GLY A 163 2.98 4.90 26.52
CA GLY A 163 1.94 4.53 25.57
C GLY A 163 2.02 3.11 25.03
N THR A 164 2.99 2.29 25.49
CA THR A 164 3.06 0.86 25.17
C THR A 164 1.93 0.10 25.87
N LYS A 165 1.23 -0.76 25.13
CA LYS A 165 0.14 -1.58 25.65
C LYS A 165 0.55 -3.04 25.77
N ASP A 166 0.11 -3.70 26.83
CA ASP A 166 0.20 -5.15 26.97
C ASP A 166 -1.03 -5.80 26.32
N VAL A 167 -0.77 -6.61 25.30
CA VAL A 167 -1.81 -7.29 24.52
C VAL A 167 -1.74 -8.82 24.67
N THR A 168 -1.03 -9.32 25.67
CA THR A 168 -0.85 -10.77 25.89
C THR A 168 -2.18 -11.49 26.16
N ALA A 169 -3.15 -10.82 26.78
CA ALA A 169 -4.46 -11.36 27.07
C ALA A 169 -5.39 -11.46 25.85
N LYS A 170 -5.00 -10.88 24.70
CA LYS A 170 -5.80 -10.88 23.47
C LYS A 170 -5.57 -12.12 22.61
N SER A 171 -6.57 -12.44 21.78
CA SER A 171 -6.44 -13.50 20.77
C SER A 171 -5.32 -13.21 19.77
N GLU A 172 -4.84 -14.24 19.08
CA GLU A 172 -3.82 -14.11 18.05
C GLU A 172 -4.32 -13.22 16.90
N GLU A 173 -5.56 -13.40 16.45
CA GLU A 173 -6.18 -12.59 15.39
C GLU A 173 -6.19 -11.11 15.75
N TRP A 174 -6.59 -10.79 16.99
CA TRP A 174 -6.62 -9.41 17.48
C TRP A 174 -5.21 -8.81 17.53
N ARG A 175 -4.23 -9.54 18.08
CA ARG A 175 -2.83 -9.08 18.19
C ARG A 175 -2.21 -8.84 16.82
N ARG A 176 -2.45 -9.73 15.86
CA ARG A 176 -1.97 -9.59 14.49
C ARG A 176 -2.59 -8.39 13.79
N GLY A 177 -3.89 -8.19 13.90
CA GLY A 177 -4.57 -7.01 13.37
C GLY A 177 -4.04 -5.71 14.00
N TYR A 178 -3.81 -5.72 15.32
CA TYR A 178 -3.25 -4.57 16.04
C TYR A 178 -1.81 -4.26 15.57
N PHE A 179 -0.97 -5.28 15.43
CA PHE A 179 0.37 -5.13 14.86
C PHE A 179 0.34 -4.49 13.46
N MET A 180 -0.50 -5.01 12.57
CA MET A 180 -0.65 -4.47 11.21
C MET A 180 -1.15 -3.02 11.23
N THR A 181 -2.01 -2.67 12.18
CA THR A 181 -2.51 -1.29 12.35
C THR A 181 -1.39 -0.35 12.79
N LEU A 182 -0.57 -0.77 13.76
CA LEU A 182 0.57 0.01 14.23
C LEU A 182 1.64 0.18 13.13
N MET A 183 1.95 -0.88 12.39
CA MET A 183 2.90 -0.82 11.27
C MET A 183 2.39 0.08 10.13
N GLY A 184 1.09 0.03 9.86
CA GLY A 184 0.44 0.91 8.88
C GLY A 184 0.52 2.38 9.30
N TYR A 185 0.31 2.65 10.59
CA TYR A 185 0.43 3.98 11.19
C TYR A 185 1.87 4.48 11.17
N ALA A 186 2.83 3.66 11.64
CA ALA A 186 4.25 3.98 11.64
C ALA A 186 4.71 4.38 10.22
N LYS A 187 4.35 3.57 9.22
CA LYS A 187 4.68 3.87 7.83
C LYS A 187 4.08 5.17 7.32
N ALA A 188 2.84 5.49 7.69
CA ALA A 188 2.22 6.76 7.33
C ALA A 188 2.93 7.95 7.99
N VAL A 189 3.32 7.81 9.26
CA VAL A 189 4.01 8.85 10.01
C VAL A 189 5.43 9.10 9.48
N GLU A 190 6.14 8.07 8.98
CA GLU A 190 7.42 8.25 8.27
C GLU A 190 7.31 9.27 7.12
N TYR A 191 6.23 9.18 6.32
CA TYR A 191 6.00 10.12 5.22
C TYR A 191 5.48 11.50 5.69
N MET A 192 4.90 11.55 6.89
CA MET A 192 4.32 12.76 7.45
C MET A 192 5.23 13.41 8.53
N GLU A 193 6.48 12.97 8.62
CA GLU A 193 7.43 13.52 9.58
C GLU A 193 7.64 15.02 9.40
N GLY A 194 7.66 15.76 10.51
CA GLY A 194 7.80 17.20 10.51
C GLY A 194 6.54 17.98 10.12
N TRP A 195 5.40 17.30 9.84
CA TRP A 195 4.15 17.99 9.65
C TRP A 195 3.63 18.59 10.95
N VAL A 196 3.11 19.80 10.86
CA VAL A 196 2.60 20.56 12.00
C VAL A 196 1.09 20.79 11.89
N LEU A 197 0.43 20.80 13.04
CA LEU A 197 -0.99 21.14 13.16
C LEU A 197 -1.10 22.58 13.66
N ASP A 198 -1.73 23.44 12.89
CA ASP A 198 -2.15 24.76 13.32
C ASP A 198 -3.43 24.61 14.18
N LYS A 199 -3.29 24.87 15.49
CA LYS A 199 -4.40 24.77 16.45
C LYS A 199 -5.51 25.76 16.18
N SER A 200 -5.17 26.94 15.64
CA SER A 200 -6.14 28.02 15.42
C SER A 200 -7.10 27.69 14.28
N ARG A 201 -6.61 26.97 13.26
CA ARG A 201 -7.37 26.61 12.06
C ARG A 201 -7.72 25.12 11.97
N ASN A 202 -7.11 24.30 12.83
CA ASN A 202 -7.20 22.83 12.80
C ASN A 202 -6.83 22.24 11.42
N ILE A 203 -5.76 22.76 10.82
CA ILE A 203 -5.26 22.35 9.51
C ILE A 203 -3.81 21.89 9.66
N CYS A 204 -3.45 20.78 8.99
CA CYS A 204 -2.08 20.28 8.94
C CYS A 204 -1.29 20.94 7.82
N PHE A 205 -0.06 21.31 8.10
CA PHE A 205 0.85 21.96 7.17
C PHE A 205 2.14 21.13 6.99
N PRO A 206 2.69 21.11 5.76
CA PRO A 206 3.95 20.39 5.51
C PRO A 206 5.14 21.05 6.21
N PRO A 207 6.23 20.29 6.43
CA PRO A 207 7.41 20.77 7.13
C PRO A 207 8.05 21.97 6.44
N GLY A 208 8.50 22.93 7.26
CA GLY A 208 9.22 24.13 6.80
C GLY A 208 8.33 25.23 6.21
N THR A 209 7.00 25.14 6.30
CA THR A 209 6.07 26.18 5.81
C THR A 209 5.63 27.18 6.88
N MET A 210 5.90 26.91 8.16
CA MET A 210 5.53 27.81 9.25
C MET A 210 6.41 29.07 9.26
N ILE A 211 5.81 30.18 9.68
CA ILE A 211 6.48 31.48 9.83
C ILE A 211 6.77 31.70 11.29
N GLY A 212 8.04 31.87 11.64
CA GLY A 212 8.47 32.14 13.00
C GLY A 212 9.98 32.28 13.15
N PRO A 213 10.46 32.57 14.36
CA PRO A 213 11.88 32.78 14.64
C PRO A 213 12.76 31.56 14.27
N SER A 214 12.21 30.33 14.38
CA SER A 214 12.94 29.11 14.05
C SER A 214 13.05 28.87 12.53
N ASN A 215 12.21 29.53 11.71
CA ASN A 215 12.18 29.36 10.26
C ASN A 215 12.12 30.71 9.52
N PRO A 216 13.25 31.43 9.39
CA PRO A 216 13.30 32.74 8.76
C PRO A 216 13.00 32.73 7.25
N PHE A 217 13.11 31.56 6.60
CA PHE A 217 12.86 31.38 5.17
C PHE A 217 11.84 30.25 4.93
N PRO A 218 10.55 30.53 5.16
CA PRO A 218 9.51 29.51 5.02
C PRO A 218 9.39 29.05 3.56
N LYS A 219 9.21 27.74 3.37
CA LYS A 219 8.94 27.17 2.05
C LYS A 219 7.58 27.65 1.53
N PRO A 220 7.43 27.83 0.21
CA PRO A 220 6.15 28.19 -0.38
C PRO A 220 5.09 27.10 -0.11
N LEU A 221 3.88 27.57 0.17
CA LEU A 221 2.75 26.68 0.45
C LEU A 221 2.32 25.94 -0.83
N PRO A 222 1.95 24.66 -0.72
CA PRO A 222 1.30 23.93 -1.79
C PRO A 222 -0.01 24.61 -2.23
N PRO A 223 -0.45 24.43 -3.49
CA PRO A 223 -1.72 24.96 -3.97
C PRO A 223 -2.90 24.46 -3.12
N GLY A 224 -3.75 25.38 -2.69
CA GLY A 224 -4.96 25.07 -1.89
C GLY A 224 -4.88 25.53 -0.44
N PHE A 225 -3.71 25.85 0.09
CA PHE A 225 -3.55 26.39 1.44
C PHE A 225 -3.76 27.91 1.45
N LYS A 226 -4.47 28.40 2.46
CA LYS A 226 -4.70 29.84 2.67
C LYS A 226 -3.79 30.38 3.79
N GLY A 227 -2.67 30.94 3.40
CA GLY A 227 -1.72 31.57 4.32
C GLY A 227 -0.88 30.56 5.13
N ALA A 228 0.37 30.91 5.36
CA ALA A 228 1.27 30.09 6.18
C ALA A 228 0.88 30.17 7.67
N PRO A 229 1.04 29.07 8.43
CA PRO A 229 0.76 29.05 9.86
C PRO A 229 1.85 29.81 10.62
N ARG A 230 1.48 30.38 11.78
CA ARG A 230 2.45 30.97 12.70
C ARG A 230 3.04 29.88 13.59
N GLU A 231 4.32 29.98 13.90
CA GLU A 231 5.02 29.02 14.77
C GLU A 231 4.37 28.90 16.16
N GLU A 232 3.86 30.01 16.72
CA GLU A 232 3.19 30.06 18.02
C GLU A 232 1.93 29.20 18.09
N ASP A 233 1.22 29.05 16.95
CA ASP A 233 -0.01 28.27 16.84
C ASP A 233 0.24 26.81 16.43
N CYS A 234 1.48 26.46 16.09
CA CYS A 234 1.84 25.16 15.55
C CYS A 234 2.27 24.17 16.64
N VAL A 235 1.81 22.94 16.50
CA VAL A 235 2.33 21.79 17.27
C VAL A 235 2.66 20.65 16.31
N PRO A 236 3.61 19.78 16.67
CA PRO A 236 3.81 18.54 15.92
C PRO A 236 2.47 17.79 15.80
N ARG A 237 2.14 17.34 14.57
CA ARG A 237 0.87 16.62 14.37
C ARG A 237 0.93 15.17 14.84
N PHE A 238 2.09 14.54 14.68
CA PHE A 238 2.33 13.15 14.97
C PHE A 238 3.49 12.97 15.93
N ASP A 239 3.50 11.85 16.65
CA ASP A 239 4.66 11.42 17.41
C ASP A 239 5.83 11.13 16.44
N SER A 240 7.05 11.09 16.98
CA SER A 240 8.21 10.68 16.18
C SER A 240 8.04 9.23 15.68
N PRO A 241 8.45 8.89 14.44
CA PRO A 241 8.51 7.51 13.99
C PRO A 241 9.32 6.60 14.93
N ASP A 242 10.41 7.14 15.52
CA ASP A 242 11.22 6.45 16.54
C ASP A 242 10.36 5.95 17.70
N ASP A 243 9.57 6.86 18.31
CA ASP A 243 8.72 6.52 19.45
C ASP A 243 7.72 5.43 19.10
N ILE A 244 7.18 5.47 17.87
CA ILE A 244 6.20 4.47 17.42
C ILE A 244 6.86 3.12 17.24
N TYR A 245 8.02 3.05 16.56
CA TYR A 245 8.74 1.79 16.36
C TYR A 245 9.25 1.19 17.67
N VAL A 246 9.77 2.01 18.58
CA VAL A 246 10.22 1.55 19.90
C VAL A 246 9.05 0.99 20.70
N ARG A 247 7.86 1.61 20.65
CA ARG A 247 6.63 1.05 21.25
C ARG A 247 6.26 -0.31 20.63
N ILE A 248 6.31 -0.44 19.29
CA ILE A 248 5.99 -1.71 18.63
C ILE A 248 6.94 -2.81 19.07
N LEU A 249 8.26 -2.54 19.06
CA LEU A 249 9.29 -3.50 19.45
C LEU A 249 9.17 -3.93 20.92
N SER A 250 8.72 -3.01 21.78
CA SER A 250 8.57 -3.23 23.21
C SER A 250 7.22 -3.84 23.61
N THR A 251 6.24 -3.92 22.69
CA THR A 251 4.89 -4.39 23.01
C THR A 251 4.87 -5.85 23.42
N PRO A 252 4.45 -6.19 24.68
CA PRO A 252 4.28 -7.57 25.10
C PRO A 252 3.15 -8.25 24.31
N GLY A 253 3.37 -9.52 23.94
CA GLY A 253 2.38 -10.33 23.22
C GLY A 253 2.58 -10.38 21.70
N PHE A 254 3.50 -9.62 21.13
CA PHE A 254 3.89 -9.79 19.73
C PHE A 254 4.84 -10.96 19.55
N THR A 255 4.73 -11.64 18.41
CA THR A 255 5.61 -12.76 18.04
C THR A 255 7.01 -12.26 17.66
N ASN A 256 8.01 -13.14 17.72
CA ASN A 256 9.37 -12.78 17.28
C ASN A 256 9.39 -12.34 15.81
N ARG A 257 8.63 -13.00 14.94
CA ARG A 257 8.49 -12.59 13.54
C ARG A 257 7.99 -11.14 13.40
N GLN A 258 6.96 -10.77 14.18
CA GLN A 258 6.44 -9.40 14.18
C GLN A 258 7.47 -8.38 14.69
N ARG A 259 8.21 -8.72 15.75
CA ARG A 259 9.30 -7.87 16.26
C ARG A 259 10.43 -7.73 15.24
N ILE A 260 10.81 -8.80 14.55
CA ILE A 260 11.80 -8.78 13.48
C ILE A 260 11.32 -7.88 12.34
N GLU A 261 10.08 -8.04 11.87
CA GLU A 261 9.51 -7.21 10.81
C GLU A 261 9.51 -5.72 11.18
N ALA A 262 9.11 -5.39 12.41
CA ALA A 262 9.15 -4.02 12.91
C ALA A 262 10.58 -3.50 13.03
N GLY A 263 11.52 -4.31 13.52
CA GLY A 263 12.94 -3.96 13.63
C GLY A 263 13.57 -3.67 12.29
N LEU A 264 13.32 -4.51 11.29
CA LEU A 264 13.82 -4.31 9.93
C LEU A 264 13.23 -3.05 9.28
N ALA A 265 11.94 -2.77 9.50
CA ALA A 265 11.30 -1.55 9.01
C ALA A 265 11.91 -0.30 9.67
N TYR A 266 12.09 -0.33 10.98
CA TYR A 266 12.71 0.75 11.74
C TYR A 266 14.16 1.00 11.31
N ALA A 267 14.97 -0.05 11.20
CA ALA A 267 16.35 0.05 10.74
C ALA A 267 16.45 0.63 9.32
N SER A 268 15.54 0.23 8.42
CA SER A 268 15.47 0.77 7.06
C SER A 268 15.09 2.24 7.04
N TRP A 269 14.20 2.69 7.93
CA TRP A 269 13.86 4.10 8.07
C TRP A 269 15.04 4.91 8.63
N LEU A 270 15.76 4.39 9.65
CA LEU A 270 16.97 5.02 10.18
C LEU A 270 18.07 5.16 9.11
N GLU A 271 18.25 4.12 8.30
CA GLU A 271 19.17 4.16 7.16
C GLU A 271 18.77 5.24 6.14
N TYR A 272 17.49 5.31 5.80
CA TYR A 272 16.96 6.36 4.91
C TYR A 272 17.22 7.77 5.44
N LYS A 273 17.19 7.96 6.76
CA LYS A 273 17.52 9.22 7.44
C LYS A 273 19.03 9.50 7.49
N GLY A 274 19.87 8.55 7.11
CA GLY A 274 21.32 8.65 7.21
C GLY A 274 21.86 8.41 8.62
N ILE A 275 21.04 7.88 9.55
CA ILE A 275 21.40 7.59 10.94
C ILE A 275 21.93 6.15 11.01
N THR A 276 23.12 5.92 10.46
CA THR A 276 23.66 4.58 10.20
C THR A 276 24.07 3.82 11.47
N GLY A 277 24.53 4.52 12.52
CA GLY A 277 24.94 3.87 13.78
C GLY A 277 23.76 3.17 14.48
N PRO A 278 22.69 3.86 14.85
CA PRO A 278 21.48 3.24 15.38
C PRO A 278 20.87 2.19 14.45
N ALA A 279 20.87 2.43 13.11
CA ALA A 279 20.39 1.45 12.15
C ALA A 279 21.14 0.11 12.25
N SER A 280 22.49 0.14 12.36
CA SER A 280 23.30 -1.07 12.55
C SER A 280 22.89 -1.84 13.81
N ILE A 281 22.70 -1.14 14.93
CA ILE A 281 22.31 -1.75 16.20
C ILE A 281 20.95 -2.46 16.05
N VAL A 282 19.98 -1.82 15.44
CA VAL A 282 18.64 -2.40 15.26
C VAL A 282 18.67 -3.61 14.32
N PHE A 283 19.47 -3.56 13.24
CA PHE A 283 19.69 -4.73 12.37
C PHE A 283 20.34 -5.88 13.15
N GLU A 284 21.37 -5.60 13.93
CA GLU A 284 22.07 -6.61 14.73
C GLU A 284 21.16 -7.23 15.81
N ASP A 285 20.31 -6.43 16.45
CA ASP A 285 19.32 -6.93 17.41
C ASP A 285 18.28 -7.83 16.72
N ALA A 286 17.83 -7.47 15.51
CA ALA A 286 16.93 -8.32 14.73
C ALA A 286 17.59 -9.66 14.35
N VAL A 287 18.87 -9.64 13.94
CA VAL A 287 19.65 -10.87 13.65
C VAL A 287 19.82 -11.70 14.92
N ARG A 288 20.16 -11.08 16.04
CA ARG A 288 20.31 -11.78 17.33
C ARG A 288 19.00 -12.42 17.78
N LEU A 289 17.88 -11.70 17.66
CA LEU A 289 16.57 -12.25 17.98
C LEU A 289 16.25 -13.49 17.12
N ALA A 290 16.52 -13.43 15.81
CA ALA A 290 16.29 -14.55 14.89
C ALA A 290 17.25 -15.75 15.17
N ALA A 291 18.48 -15.50 15.59
CA ALA A 291 19.45 -16.54 15.92
C ALA A 291 19.08 -17.29 17.21
N THR A 292 18.46 -16.63 18.18
CA THR A 292 18.06 -17.22 19.48
C THR A 292 16.73 -17.96 19.46
N GLU A 293 15.99 -17.94 18.33
CA GLU A 293 14.68 -18.61 18.23
C GLU A 293 14.74 -20.15 18.35
N ARG A 294 15.87 -20.75 18.05
CA ARG A 294 16.05 -22.21 18.05
C ARG A 294 17.16 -22.65 18.98
N PRO A 295 16.89 -22.73 20.29
CA PRO A 295 17.87 -23.16 21.27
C PRO A 295 18.19 -24.67 21.21
N ASP A 296 17.41 -25.44 20.46
CA ASP A 296 17.52 -26.89 20.26
C ASP A 296 18.57 -27.30 19.23
N LEU A 297 19.23 -26.35 18.57
CA LEU A 297 20.27 -26.65 17.59
C LEU A 297 21.56 -27.17 18.26
N PRO A 298 22.25 -28.11 17.60
CA PRO A 298 23.48 -28.71 18.14
C PRO A 298 24.69 -27.75 18.18
N ALA A 299 24.63 -26.67 17.43
CA ALA A 299 25.65 -25.63 17.35
C ALA A 299 25.01 -24.25 17.16
N GLU A 300 25.74 -23.19 17.50
CA GLU A 300 25.31 -21.83 17.21
C GLU A 300 25.12 -21.66 15.69
N PRO A 301 23.96 -21.14 15.24
CA PRO A 301 23.66 -21.02 13.83
C PRO A 301 24.50 -19.96 13.12
N LEU A 302 25.14 -19.07 13.87
CA LEU A 302 25.82 -17.87 13.39
C LEU A 302 27.14 -17.67 14.11
N ASP A 303 28.18 -17.27 13.38
CA ASP A 303 29.39 -16.71 13.98
C ASP A 303 29.11 -15.27 14.45
N ASN A 304 29.16 -15.04 15.74
CA ASN A 304 28.86 -13.76 16.39
C ASN A 304 29.77 -12.59 15.97
N LYS A 305 30.93 -12.86 15.33
CA LYS A 305 31.85 -11.81 14.86
C LYS A 305 31.65 -11.47 13.39
N THR A 306 31.49 -12.49 12.57
CA THR A 306 31.43 -12.34 11.11
C THR A 306 30.00 -12.35 10.56
N TYR A 307 29.02 -12.78 11.35
CA TYR A 307 27.62 -12.99 10.95
C TYR A 307 27.46 -14.00 9.79
N VAL A 308 28.47 -14.85 9.59
CA VAL A 308 28.43 -15.92 8.60
C VAL A 308 27.71 -17.13 9.18
N LEU A 309 26.85 -17.76 8.38
CA LEU A 309 26.11 -18.96 8.78
C LEU A 309 27.06 -20.15 9.01
N ASN A 310 26.81 -20.89 10.10
CA ASN A 310 27.55 -22.10 10.44
C ASN A 310 26.88 -23.32 9.78
N ASP A 311 27.57 -23.93 8.83
CA ASP A 311 27.07 -25.13 8.13
C ASP A 311 26.79 -26.32 9.09
N ALA A 312 27.47 -26.38 10.26
CA ALA A 312 27.28 -27.45 11.23
C ALA A 312 25.97 -27.34 12.05
N ALA A 313 25.35 -26.15 12.08
CA ALA A 313 24.12 -25.92 12.82
C ALA A 313 22.86 -26.43 12.11
N GLY A 314 22.98 -26.87 10.85
CA GLY A 314 21.86 -27.30 10.04
C GLY A 314 21.13 -26.17 9.31
N PRO A 315 19.97 -26.44 8.70
CA PRO A 315 19.28 -25.45 7.88
C PRO A 315 18.77 -24.26 8.72
N PRO A 316 19.08 -23.01 8.30
CA PRO A 316 18.69 -21.81 9.03
C PRO A 316 17.18 -21.56 8.95
N SER A 317 16.63 -20.85 9.95
CA SER A 317 15.24 -20.42 9.98
C SER A 317 14.95 -19.34 8.90
N GLU A 318 13.70 -19.22 8.47
CA GLU A 318 13.29 -18.16 7.53
C GLU A 318 13.58 -16.76 8.10
N ASN A 319 13.33 -16.57 9.39
CA ASN A 319 13.61 -15.31 10.08
C ASN A 319 15.10 -14.95 10.04
N LEU A 320 15.98 -15.93 10.30
CA LEU A 320 17.42 -15.71 10.25
C LEU A 320 17.92 -15.38 8.83
N ILE A 321 17.42 -16.07 7.83
CA ILE A 321 17.75 -15.78 6.42
C ILE A 321 17.30 -14.35 6.05
N THR A 322 16.11 -13.95 6.46
CA THR A 322 15.55 -12.63 6.14
C THR A 322 16.33 -11.50 6.82
N THR A 323 16.62 -11.65 8.10
CA THR A 323 17.40 -10.65 8.88
C THR A 323 18.82 -10.50 8.38
N LEU A 324 19.51 -11.62 8.12
CA LEU A 324 20.87 -11.59 7.58
C LEU A 324 20.93 -11.01 6.17
N THR A 325 19.93 -11.28 5.33
CA THR A 325 19.85 -10.67 4.00
C THR A 325 19.73 -9.15 4.11
N ALA A 326 18.85 -8.66 4.98
CA ALA A 326 18.66 -7.23 5.21
C ALA A 326 19.93 -6.58 5.79
N TYR A 327 20.57 -7.23 6.78
CA TYR A 327 21.80 -6.74 7.39
C TYR A 327 22.98 -6.72 6.42
N ALA A 328 23.17 -7.77 5.62
CA ALA A 328 24.23 -7.81 4.62
C ALA A 328 24.04 -6.76 3.52
N THR A 329 22.81 -6.55 3.05
CA THR A 329 22.51 -5.48 2.08
C THR A 329 22.72 -4.10 2.66
N PHE A 330 22.40 -3.87 3.93
CA PHE A 330 22.71 -2.65 4.65
C PHE A 330 24.23 -2.41 4.70
N ARG A 331 25.02 -3.42 5.15
CA ARG A 331 26.49 -3.34 5.17
C ARG A 331 27.07 -3.01 3.81
N ALA A 332 26.58 -3.67 2.76
CA ALA A 332 27.03 -3.39 1.38
C ALA A 332 26.74 -1.94 0.97
N ARG A 333 25.57 -1.39 1.29
CA ARG A 333 25.24 0.01 1.01
C ARG A 333 26.06 1.02 1.80
N GLN A 334 26.54 0.64 2.99
CA GLN A 334 27.48 1.45 3.77
C GLN A 334 28.93 1.37 3.24
N GLY A 335 29.18 0.56 2.22
CA GLY A 335 30.51 0.37 1.64
C GLY A 335 31.34 -0.73 2.32
N ASP A 336 30.82 -1.40 3.35
CA ASP A 336 31.50 -2.53 3.99
C ASP A 336 31.22 -3.84 3.24
N VAL A 337 31.77 -3.88 2.02
CA VAL A 337 31.63 -5.01 1.11
C VAL A 337 32.35 -6.25 1.62
N SER A 338 33.46 -6.05 2.34
CA SER A 338 34.28 -7.13 2.89
C SER A 338 33.53 -8.00 3.90
N SER A 339 32.65 -7.39 4.68
CA SER A 339 31.77 -8.11 5.63
C SER A 339 30.49 -8.61 4.97
N ALA A 340 29.93 -7.85 4.02
CA ALA A 340 28.65 -8.17 3.38
C ALA A 340 28.73 -9.41 2.47
N LEU A 341 29.76 -9.52 1.65
CA LEU A 341 29.88 -10.58 0.64
C LEU A 341 29.94 -12.00 1.26
N PRO A 342 30.74 -12.28 2.31
CA PRO A 342 30.74 -13.58 2.95
C PRO A 342 29.37 -13.97 3.52
N ILE A 343 28.63 -13.02 4.07
CA ILE A 343 27.28 -13.27 4.61
C ILE A 343 26.33 -13.67 3.45
N LEU A 344 26.30 -12.91 2.36
CA LEU A 344 25.45 -13.21 1.21
C LEU A 344 25.78 -14.55 0.55
N VAL A 345 27.08 -14.87 0.43
CA VAL A 345 27.52 -16.17 -0.10
C VAL A 345 27.10 -17.32 0.80
N SER A 346 27.23 -17.18 2.14
CA SER A 346 26.79 -18.21 3.09
C SER A 346 25.27 -18.41 3.03
N LEU A 347 24.50 -17.32 2.89
CA LEU A 347 23.04 -17.35 2.71
C LEU A 347 22.64 -18.07 1.42
N LEU A 348 23.32 -17.77 0.32
CA LEU A 348 23.06 -18.42 -0.97
C LEU A 348 23.35 -19.92 -0.90
N LYS A 349 24.49 -20.29 -0.27
CA LYS A 349 24.86 -21.69 -0.02
C LYS A 349 23.81 -22.39 0.84
N ALA A 350 23.39 -21.76 1.92
CA ALA A 350 22.37 -22.29 2.82
C ALA A 350 21.02 -22.48 2.10
N ARG A 351 20.57 -21.52 1.28
CA ARG A 351 19.33 -21.67 0.49
C ARG A 351 19.41 -22.83 -0.50
N ARG A 352 20.56 -23.00 -1.18
CA ARG A 352 20.78 -24.09 -2.12
C ARG A 352 20.83 -25.46 -1.47
N SER A 353 21.17 -25.53 -0.19
CA SER A 353 21.19 -26.78 0.60
C SER A 353 19.83 -27.11 1.26
N LEU A 354 18.83 -26.23 1.16
CA LEU A 354 17.50 -26.48 1.73
C LEU A 354 16.85 -27.71 1.10
N PRO A 355 16.13 -28.52 1.89
CA PRO A 355 15.43 -29.69 1.40
C PRO A 355 14.30 -29.26 0.45
N ALA A 356 14.12 -30.04 -0.62
CA ALA A 356 12.95 -29.91 -1.47
C ALA A 356 11.70 -30.12 -0.61
N THR A 357 10.76 -29.18 -0.66
CA THR A 357 9.44 -29.39 -0.09
C THR A 357 8.73 -30.46 -0.91
N PRO A 358 8.23 -31.53 -0.29
CA PRO A 358 7.43 -32.47 -1.06
C PRO A 358 6.28 -31.69 -1.73
N PRO A 359 5.97 -31.97 -3.00
CA PRO A 359 4.87 -31.31 -3.67
C PRO A 359 3.64 -31.45 -2.77
N ILE A 360 3.04 -30.32 -2.38
CA ILE A 360 1.80 -30.33 -1.61
C ILE A 360 0.83 -31.15 -2.47
N SER A 361 0.59 -32.40 -2.04
CA SER A 361 -0.36 -33.22 -2.77
C SER A 361 -1.69 -32.50 -2.68
N LEU A 362 -2.22 -32.09 -3.83
CA LEU A 362 -3.54 -31.45 -3.95
C LEU A 362 -4.65 -32.25 -3.25
N THR A 363 -4.36 -33.51 -2.92
CA THR A 363 -5.22 -34.40 -2.13
C THR A 363 -5.30 -34.01 -0.64
N ALA A 364 -4.28 -33.36 -0.05
CA ALA A 364 -4.31 -32.96 1.37
C ALA A 364 -5.18 -31.71 1.61
N SER A 365 -5.37 -30.86 0.60
CA SER A 365 -6.27 -29.70 0.68
C SER A 365 -7.73 -30.01 0.31
N LEU A 366 -8.01 -31.22 -0.21
CA LEU A 366 -9.35 -31.68 -0.60
C LEU A 366 -10.11 -32.42 0.52
N ASP A 367 -9.44 -32.76 1.63
CA ASP A 367 -10.07 -33.58 2.69
C ASP A 367 -10.90 -32.79 3.71
N THR A 368 -11.02 -31.47 3.59
CA THR A 368 -11.82 -30.67 4.51
C THR A 368 -13.16 -30.19 3.96
N SER A 369 -13.51 -30.53 2.74
CA SER A 369 -14.85 -30.26 2.24
C SER A 369 -15.31 -31.34 1.27
N LYS A 370 -15.81 -32.46 1.80
CA LYS A 370 -16.85 -33.20 1.06
C LYS A 370 -17.86 -32.15 0.60
N PRO A 371 -18.20 -32.09 -0.71
CA PRO A 371 -19.30 -31.25 -1.15
C PRO A 371 -20.55 -31.78 -0.42
N LYS A 372 -20.90 -31.19 0.71
CA LYS A 372 -22.28 -31.24 1.18
C LYS A 372 -23.08 -30.76 -0.01
N ASN A 373 -24.10 -31.54 -0.41
CA ASN A 373 -25.10 -31.12 -1.37
C ASN A 373 -25.58 -29.71 -1.00
N ASP A 374 -24.90 -28.72 -1.52
CA ASP A 374 -25.19 -27.33 -1.24
C ASP A 374 -26.48 -27.00 -1.95
N SER A 375 -27.56 -26.95 -1.17
CA SER A 375 -28.80 -26.40 -1.68
C SER A 375 -28.52 -24.97 -2.19
N PRO A 376 -29.25 -24.47 -3.18
CA PRO A 376 -29.06 -23.08 -3.64
C PRO A 376 -29.19 -22.05 -2.50
N PHE A 377 -29.84 -22.43 -1.41
CA PHE A 377 -29.98 -21.63 -0.20
C PHE A 377 -28.68 -21.57 0.62
N SER A 378 -27.90 -22.66 0.69
CA SER A 378 -26.60 -22.65 1.38
C SER A 378 -25.55 -21.83 0.63
N LYS A 379 -25.60 -21.80 -0.72
CA LYS A 379 -24.77 -20.90 -1.51
C LYS A 379 -25.10 -19.45 -1.26
N LEU A 380 -26.38 -19.11 -1.06
CA LEU A 380 -26.80 -17.77 -0.73
C LEU A 380 -26.38 -17.38 0.69
N THR A 381 -26.49 -18.27 1.67
CA THR A 381 -26.04 -18.02 3.06
C THR A 381 -24.52 -17.89 3.13
N ASN A 382 -23.76 -18.69 2.39
CA ASN A 382 -22.31 -18.59 2.30
C ASN A 382 -21.84 -17.30 1.61
N PHE A 383 -22.67 -16.76 0.71
CA PHE A 383 -22.37 -15.46 0.08
C PHE A 383 -22.49 -14.30 1.08
N PHE A 384 -23.40 -14.40 2.06
CA PHE A 384 -23.61 -13.40 3.11
C PHE A 384 -22.78 -13.68 4.38
N ALA A 385 -22.14 -14.84 4.49
CA ALA A 385 -21.23 -15.11 5.61
C ALA A 385 -19.94 -14.31 5.44
N PRO A 386 -19.47 -13.60 6.47
CA PRO A 386 -18.18 -12.92 6.38
C PRO A 386 -17.08 -13.93 6.09
N PRO A 387 -16.12 -13.59 5.22
CA PRO A 387 -14.99 -14.49 4.92
C PRO A 387 -14.23 -14.80 6.22
N PRO A 388 -13.73 -16.02 6.40
CA PRO A 388 -12.93 -16.36 7.57
C PRO A 388 -11.68 -15.51 7.60
N TYR A 389 -11.25 -15.11 8.80
CA TYR A 389 -9.98 -14.41 8.95
C TYR A 389 -8.84 -15.35 8.52
N PRO A 390 -7.86 -14.88 7.75
CA PRO A 390 -6.78 -15.73 7.25
C PRO A 390 -6.03 -16.42 8.39
N SER A 391 -5.61 -17.67 8.17
CA SER A 391 -4.75 -18.37 9.13
C SER A 391 -3.47 -17.57 9.39
N PRO A 392 -2.88 -17.66 10.60
CA PRO A 392 -1.65 -16.97 10.91
C PRO A 392 -0.53 -17.43 9.94
N PRO A 393 0.30 -16.48 9.46
CA PRO A 393 1.47 -16.85 8.69
C PRO A 393 2.41 -17.71 9.56
N PRO A 394 3.22 -18.58 8.95
CA PRO A 394 4.23 -19.33 9.70
C PRO A 394 5.11 -18.40 10.53
N ASP A 395 5.49 -18.82 11.74
CA ASP A 395 6.34 -18.00 12.63
C ASP A 395 7.74 -17.73 12.09
N GLY A 396 8.13 -18.38 10.99
CA GLY A 396 9.45 -18.24 10.39
C GLY A 396 10.59 -18.91 11.16
N THR A 397 10.28 -19.67 12.20
CA THR A 397 11.26 -20.44 12.98
C THR A 397 11.73 -21.72 12.26
N SER A 398 10.91 -22.22 11.34
CA SER A 398 11.25 -23.37 10.49
C SER A 398 12.06 -22.94 9.25
N PRO A 399 12.91 -23.83 8.72
CA PRO A 399 13.58 -23.60 7.45
C PRO A 399 12.56 -23.48 6.31
N PRO A 400 12.74 -22.55 5.38
CA PRO A 400 11.86 -22.46 4.21
C PRO A 400 12.10 -23.64 3.25
N GLY A 401 11.08 -24.03 2.49
CA GLY A 401 11.22 -25.02 1.43
C GLY A 401 11.86 -24.42 0.17
N ARG A 402 12.64 -25.23 -0.56
CA ARG A 402 13.35 -24.79 -1.77
C ARG A 402 12.47 -24.74 -3.02
N ASP A 403 11.50 -25.65 -3.17
CA ASP A 403 10.81 -25.91 -4.44
C ASP A 403 9.58 -25.01 -4.69
N ASN A 404 9.56 -23.81 -4.14
CA ASN A 404 8.51 -22.85 -4.45
C ASN A 404 9.06 -21.64 -5.22
N ALA A 405 8.22 -21.03 -6.03
CA ALA A 405 8.58 -19.85 -6.82
C ALA A 405 9.11 -18.70 -5.95
N LEU A 406 8.62 -18.55 -4.72
CA LEU A 406 9.09 -17.55 -3.76
C LEU A 406 10.57 -17.79 -3.40
N SER A 407 10.91 -19.01 -3.00
CA SER A 407 12.29 -19.38 -2.65
C SER A 407 13.24 -19.16 -3.81
N THR A 408 12.83 -19.56 -5.03
CA THR A 408 13.62 -19.39 -6.25
C THR A 408 13.88 -17.91 -6.57
N CYS A 409 12.87 -17.05 -6.45
CA CYS A 409 13.07 -15.60 -6.68
C CYS A 409 13.86 -14.92 -5.56
N GLN A 410 13.77 -15.38 -4.33
CA GLN A 410 14.62 -14.91 -3.24
C GLN A 410 16.09 -15.35 -3.43
N GLU A 411 16.34 -16.56 -3.97
CA GLU A 411 17.69 -16.99 -4.37
C GLU A 411 18.24 -16.13 -5.50
N ALA A 412 17.40 -15.84 -6.51
CA ALA A 412 17.78 -14.93 -7.61
C ALA A 412 18.11 -13.51 -7.09
N ALA A 413 17.36 -12.99 -6.11
CA ALA A 413 17.66 -11.71 -5.49
C ALA A 413 19.01 -11.69 -4.77
N LEU A 414 19.37 -12.76 -4.04
CA LEU A 414 20.70 -12.91 -3.44
C LEU A 414 21.80 -12.95 -4.50
N SER A 415 21.59 -13.71 -5.57
CA SER A 415 22.51 -13.78 -6.71
C SER A 415 22.73 -12.41 -7.35
N MET A 416 21.67 -11.62 -7.50
CA MET A 416 21.73 -10.24 -8.00
C MET A 416 22.56 -9.34 -7.07
N HIS A 417 22.36 -9.40 -5.75
CA HIS A 417 23.15 -8.61 -4.80
C HIS A 417 24.64 -8.99 -4.82
N ILE A 418 24.96 -10.28 -4.90
CA ILE A 418 26.33 -10.75 -5.07
C ILE A 418 26.93 -10.20 -6.36
N GLY A 419 26.20 -10.30 -7.47
CA GLY A 419 26.63 -9.79 -8.77
C GLY A 419 26.89 -8.29 -8.76
N GLU A 420 26.02 -7.51 -8.10
CA GLU A 420 26.18 -6.06 -7.94
C GLU A 420 27.45 -5.71 -7.16
N ILE A 421 27.69 -6.41 -6.05
CA ILE A 421 28.89 -6.23 -5.23
C ILE A 421 30.15 -6.59 -6.02
N MET A 422 30.19 -7.73 -6.69
CA MET A 422 31.33 -8.16 -7.51
C MET A 422 31.62 -7.16 -8.63
N PHE A 423 30.57 -6.66 -9.30
CA PHE A 423 30.72 -5.63 -10.33
C PHE A 423 31.28 -4.32 -9.79
N ALA A 424 30.89 -3.92 -8.58
CA ALA A 424 31.32 -2.67 -7.97
C ALA A 424 32.76 -2.72 -7.42
N THR A 425 33.19 -3.88 -6.90
CA THR A 425 34.42 -4.03 -6.11
C THR A 425 35.67 -4.14 -6.96
N SER A 426 35.67 -4.98 -8.01
CA SER A 426 36.88 -5.27 -8.79
C SER A 426 36.63 -5.15 -10.30
N PRO A 427 37.52 -4.51 -11.04
CA PRO A 427 37.42 -4.49 -12.49
C PRO A 427 37.45 -5.87 -13.14
N ASP A 428 38.19 -6.82 -12.57
CA ASP A 428 38.38 -8.16 -13.11
C ASP A 428 37.12 -9.04 -12.90
N SER A 429 36.34 -8.80 -11.83
CA SER A 429 35.12 -9.54 -11.53
C SER A 429 33.85 -8.93 -12.15
N ARG A 430 33.96 -7.85 -12.93
CA ARG A 430 32.79 -7.16 -13.49
C ARG A 430 31.98 -8.00 -14.46
N GLU A 431 32.63 -8.76 -15.34
CA GLU A 431 31.93 -9.64 -16.27
C GLU A 431 31.21 -10.76 -15.54
N GLU A 432 31.82 -11.31 -14.50
CA GLU A 432 31.20 -12.31 -13.65
C GLU A 432 30.01 -11.71 -12.88
N GLY A 433 30.16 -10.53 -12.27
CA GLY A 433 29.05 -9.82 -11.61
C GLY A 433 27.87 -9.52 -12.55
N LEU A 434 28.17 -9.17 -13.81
CA LEU A 434 27.16 -9.01 -14.84
C LEU A 434 26.47 -10.34 -15.19
N ALA A 435 27.21 -11.46 -15.26
CA ALA A 435 26.65 -12.77 -15.49
C ALA A 435 25.67 -13.17 -14.37
N TRP A 436 26.04 -13.00 -13.11
CA TRP A 436 25.16 -13.23 -11.97
C TRP A 436 23.86 -12.43 -12.05
N THR A 437 23.94 -11.16 -12.46
CA THR A 437 22.77 -10.30 -12.63
C THR A 437 21.85 -10.78 -13.76
N ARG A 438 22.42 -11.23 -14.89
CA ARG A 438 21.65 -11.80 -15.99
C ARG A 438 20.91 -13.07 -15.59
N ASP A 439 21.62 -13.99 -14.92
CA ASP A 439 21.04 -15.25 -14.44
C ASP A 439 19.86 -14.97 -13.46
N ALA A 440 20.02 -13.99 -12.58
CA ALA A 440 18.96 -13.58 -11.67
C ALA A 440 17.71 -13.04 -12.41
N VAL A 441 17.92 -12.23 -13.46
CA VAL A 441 16.85 -11.72 -14.32
C VAL A 441 16.15 -12.88 -15.05
N ASP A 442 16.91 -13.83 -15.61
CA ASP A 442 16.37 -14.99 -16.33
C ASP A 442 15.49 -15.83 -15.42
N VAL A 443 15.97 -16.14 -14.21
CA VAL A 443 15.21 -16.91 -13.21
C VAL A 443 13.93 -16.18 -12.79
N ALA A 444 14.01 -14.87 -12.53
CA ALA A 444 12.85 -14.10 -12.10
C ALA A 444 11.78 -14.00 -13.20
N GLU A 445 12.18 -13.79 -14.46
CA GLU A 445 11.29 -13.77 -15.63
C GLU A 445 10.62 -15.12 -15.85
N GLU A 446 11.39 -16.22 -15.79
CA GLU A 446 10.88 -17.58 -15.93
C GLU A 446 9.83 -17.92 -14.86
N GLN A 447 10.10 -17.59 -13.60
CA GLN A 447 9.15 -17.85 -12.52
C GLN A 447 7.88 -17.02 -12.66
N LEU A 448 7.97 -15.76 -13.09
CA LEU A 448 6.79 -14.92 -13.35
C LEU A 448 5.90 -15.51 -14.45
N HIS A 449 6.50 -16.09 -15.50
CA HIS A 449 5.75 -16.76 -16.55
C HIS A 449 5.07 -18.05 -16.09
N LYS A 450 5.66 -18.77 -15.12
CA LYS A 450 5.08 -20.01 -14.55
C LYS A 450 3.94 -19.71 -13.58
N LEU A 451 3.95 -18.56 -12.94
CA LEU A 451 2.91 -18.17 -12.00
C LEU A 451 1.61 -17.80 -12.73
N PRO A 452 0.46 -18.35 -12.31
CA PRO A 452 -0.82 -18.09 -12.97
C PRO A 452 -1.14 -16.60 -12.98
N GLN A 453 -1.49 -16.07 -14.15
CA GLN A 453 -1.94 -14.69 -14.35
C GLN A 453 -3.40 -14.50 -13.90
N ALA A 454 -3.87 -15.29 -12.95
CA ALA A 454 -5.26 -15.25 -12.53
C ALA A 454 -5.59 -13.97 -11.75
N ALA A 455 -6.80 -13.47 -12.07
CA ALA A 455 -7.46 -12.31 -11.49
C ALA A 455 -7.27 -12.11 -9.98
N TYR A 456 -7.25 -10.86 -9.54
CA TYR A 456 -7.35 -10.28 -8.19
C TYR A 456 -6.72 -11.03 -6.98
N ALA A 457 -6.93 -12.34 -6.84
CA ALA A 457 -6.30 -13.17 -5.80
C ALA A 457 -4.79 -13.40 -6.02
N ALA A 458 -4.28 -13.11 -7.22
CA ALA A 458 -2.86 -13.26 -7.54
C ALA A 458 -2.03 -12.00 -7.20
N LEU A 459 -2.67 -10.88 -6.87
CA LEU A 459 -1.99 -9.64 -6.51
C LEU A 459 -1.24 -9.75 -5.17
N ASP A 460 -1.75 -10.56 -4.26
CA ASP A 460 -1.18 -10.78 -2.92
C ASP A 460 -0.29 -12.03 -2.85
N ASN A 461 0.01 -12.67 -3.98
CA ASN A 461 0.93 -13.82 -3.98
C ASN A 461 2.36 -13.33 -3.71
N PRO A 462 2.96 -13.65 -2.54
CA PRO A 462 4.28 -13.18 -2.15
C PRO A 462 5.38 -13.61 -3.14
N ALA A 463 5.22 -14.76 -3.79
CA ALA A 463 6.13 -15.21 -4.84
C ALA A 463 6.11 -14.26 -6.04
N ARG A 464 4.92 -13.83 -6.48
CA ARG A 464 4.80 -12.90 -7.62
C ARG A 464 5.40 -11.53 -7.30
N VAL A 465 5.18 -11.03 -6.08
CA VAL A 465 5.77 -9.77 -5.63
C VAL A 465 7.30 -9.86 -5.62
N ALA A 466 7.87 -10.88 -4.98
CA ALA A 466 9.32 -11.07 -4.90
C ALA A 466 9.98 -11.25 -6.28
N CYS A 467 9.38 -12.07 -7.17
CA CYS A 467 9.90 -12.27 -8.52
C CYS A 467 9.87 -10.99 -9.33
N ARG A 468 8.82 -10.18 -9.20
CA ARG A 468 8.69 -8.92 -9.91
C ARG A 468 9.66 -7.87 -9.42
N GLU A 469 9.86 -7.76 -8.12
CA GLU A 469 10.85 -6.86 -7.53
C GLU A 469 12.26 -7.25 -7.99
N CYS A 470 12.58 -8.54 -7.98
CA CYS A 470 13.84 -9.06 -8.49
C CYS A 470 14.03 -8.76 -9.98
N LEU A 471 13.01 -8.98 -10.82
CA LEU A 471 13.05 -8.67 -12.24
C LEU A 471 13.25 -7.17 -12.51
N ALA A 472 12.50 -6.33 -11.81
CA ALA A 472 12.59 -4.87 -11.97
C ALA A 472 13.97 -4.34 -11.57
N ALA A 473 14.46 -4.74 -10.40
CA ALA A 473 15.78 -4.35 -9.90
C ALA A 473 16.90 -4.93 -10.77
N GLY A 474 16.81 -6.21 -11.17
CA GLY A 474 17.80 -6.86 -12.01
C GLY A 474 17.93 -6.22 -13.39
N LEU A 475 16.83 -5.87 -14.05
CA LEU A 475 16.85 -5.15 -15.34
C LEU A 475 17.45 -3.73 -15.20
N ALA A 476 17.18 -3.04 -14.09
CA ALA A 476 17.74 -1.73 -13.81
C ALA A 476 19.27 -1.83 -13.58
N ASN A 477 19.72 -2.79 -12.77
CA ASN A 477 21.13 -3.05 -12.49
C ASN A 477 21.87 -3.46 -13.74
N TRP A 478 21.33 -4.40 -14.52
CA TRP A 478 21.94 -4.81 -15.79
C TRP A 478 22.14 -3.64 -16.73
N LYS A 479 21.12 -2.79 -16.89
CA LYS A 479 21.23 -1.57 -17.70
C LYS A 479 22.33 -0.61 -17.20
N ALA A 480 22.40 -0.41 -15.88
CA ALA A 480 23.42 0.45 -15.27
C ALA A 480 24.84 -0.10 -15.46
N MET A 481 25.02 -1.42 -15.27
CA MET A 481 26.31 -2.12 -15.44
C MET A 481 26.82 -2.02 -16.88
N VAL A 482 25.97 -2.37 -17.85
CA VAL A 482 26.31 -2.29 -19.28
C VAL A 482 26.59 -0.85 -19.71
N GLY A 483 25.78 0.11 -19.23
CA GLY A 483 26.02 1.54 -19.48
C GLY A 483 27.34 2.05 -18.91
N LYS A 484 27.80 1.51 -17.77
CA LYS A 484 29.12 1.83 -17.20
C LYS A 484 30.23 1.24 -18.03
N LEU A 485 30.15 -0.04 -18.43
CA LEU A 485 31.15 -0.70 -19.27
C LEU A 485 31.27 -0.04 -20.64
N ALA A 486 30.17 0.36 -21.25
CA ALA A 486 30.18 1.09 -22.53
C ALA A 486 30.89 2.44 -22.43
N ARG A 487 30.64 3.19 -21.36
CA ARG A 487 31.33 4.48 -21.14
C ARG A 487 32.84 4.32 -20.89
N GLU A 488 33.21 3.35 -20.05
CA GLU A 488 34.64 3.09 -19.77
C GLU A 488 35.40 2.65 -21.03
N GLU A 489 34.76 1.86 -21.87
CA GLU A 489 35.37 1.46 -23.15
C GLU A 489 35.50 2.65 -24.10
N GLU A 490 34.52 3.53 -24.18
CA GLU A 490 34.58 4.76 -24.97
C GLU A 490 35.68 5.71 -24.46
N GLU A 491 35.86 5.85 -23.16
CA GLU A 491 36.91 6.66 -22.54
C GLU A 491 38.30 6.08 -22.82
N ARG A 492 38.46 4.74 -22.72
CA ARG A 492 39.72 4.06 -23.08
C ARG A 492 40.10 4.35 -24.55
N ARG A 493 39.10 4.25 -25.43
CA ARG A 493 39.32 4.53 -26.86
C ARG A 493 39.72 5.97 -27.13
N LYS A 494 39.06 6.95 -26.48
CA LYS A 494 39.43 8.36 -26.59
C LYS A 494 40.85 8.62 -26.11
N LYS A 495 41.28 8.03 -24.99
CA LYS A 495 42.65 8.14 -24.48
C LYS A 495 43.66 7.51 -25.42
N GLN A 496 43.38 6.35 -26.02
CA GLN A 496 44.26 5.69 -26.99
C GLN A 496 44.41 6.51 -28.29
N GLN A 497 43.34 7.15 -28.77
CA GLN A 497 43.37 8.04 -29.92
C GLN A 497 44.23 9.28 -29.64
N GLN A 498 44.09 9.90 -28.47
CA GLN A 498 44.93 11.06 -28.08
C GLN A 498 46.42 10.72 -27.94
N VAL A 499 46.77 9.52 -27.46
CA VAL A 499 48.16 9.06 -27.36
C VAL A 499 48.70 8.69 -28.73
N GLY A 500 47.85 8.21 -29.65
CA GLY A 500 48.21 7.89 -31.03
C GLY A 500 48.54 9.14 -31.89
N ASP A 501 47.76 10.21 -31.72
CA ASP A 501 47.96 11.48 -32.43
C ASP A 501 49.24 12.23 -31.98
N GLY A 502 49.69 12.01 -30.73
CA GLY A 502 50.92 12.62 -30.19
C GLY A 502 52.24 11.98 -30.67
N ARG A 503 52.19 10.82 -31.34
CA ARG A 503 53.35 10.14 -31.92
C ARG A 503 53.23 10.02 -33.44
N GLY A 504 53.07 11.14 -34.10
CA GLY A 504 52.88 11.22 -35.54
C GLY A 504 54.12 10.74 -36.33
N GLY A 505 54.12 9.47 -36.72
CA GLY A 505 54.96 8.95 -37.80
C GLY A 505 54.04 8.39 -38.88
N TRP A 506 54.27 8.81 -40.14
CA TRP A 506 53.47 8.41 -41.32
C TRP A 506 53.37 6.89 -41.54
N LEU A 507 54.20 6.10 -40.88
CA LEU A 507 54.15 4.61 -40.88
C LEU A 507 53.17 3.98 -39.90
N SER A 508 52.59 4.72 -38.95
CA SER A 508 51.64 4.16 -37.94
C SER A 508 50.26 3.83 -38.52
N GLY A 509 49.90 4.43 -39.65
CA GLY A 509 48.61 4.20 -40.34
C GLY A 509 48.43 2.79 -40.96
N LEU A 510 49.55 2.06 -41.16
CA LEU A 510 49.50 0.70 -41.73
C LEU A 510 49.29 -0.39 -40.66
N TRP A 511 49.68 -0.14 -39.39
CA TRP A 511 49.55 -1.11 -38.29
C TRP A 511 48.28 -0.91 -37.47
N SER A 512 47.67 0.27 -37.52
CA SER A 512 46.42 0.55 -36.80
C SER A 512 45.20 -0.19 -37.40
N ARG A 513 45.33 -0.68 -38.66
CA ARG A 513 44.23 -1.41 -39.30
C ARG A 513 44.06 -2.84 -38.80
N ALA A 514 45.08 -3.46 -38.19
CA ALA A 514 45.02 -4.82 -37.65
C ALA A 514 44.48 -4.85 -36.20
N GLY A 515 44.67 -3.78 -35.42
CA GLY A 515 44.19 -3.69 -34.04
C GLY A 515 42.76 -3.12 -33.88
N GLY A 516 42.24 -2.49 -34.95
CA GLY A 516 40.92 -1.82 -34.89
C GLY A 516 39.73 -2.77 -34.87
N GLY A 517 39.90 -4.03 -35.28
CA GLY A 517 38.83 -5.01 -35.32
C GLY A 517 38.31 -5.41 -33.96
N VAL A 518 39.20 -5.73 -33.03
CA VAL A 518 38.81 -6.20 -31.67
C VAL A 518 38.19 -5.08 -30.84
N GLN A 519 38.64 -3.83 -31.03
CA GLN A 519 38.09 -2.66 -30.30
C GLN A 519 36.74 -2.20 -30.85
N ALA A 520 36.51 -2.30 -32.15
CA ALA A 520 35.21 -2.03 -32.77
C ALA A 520 34.17 -3.10 -32.38
N GLU A 521 34.61 -4.36 -32.22
CA GLU A 521 33.79 -5.46 -31.79
C GLU A 521 33.34 -5.32 -30.33
N ALA A 522 34.18 -4.86 -29.43
CA ALA A 522 33.84 -4.60 -28.03
C ALA A 522 32.80 -3.47 -27.89
N VAL A 523 32.93 -2.36 -28.63
CA VAL A 523 31.92 -1.28 -28.64
C VAL A 523 30.59 -1.76 -29.21
N ASN A 524 30.62 -2.59 -30.24
CA ASN A 524 29.41 -3.19 -30.81
C ASN A 524 28.75 -4.18 -29.82
N ARG A 525 29.53 -4.91 -28.99
CA ARG A 525 29.04 -5.83 -27.98
C ARG A 525 28.14 -5.11 -26.94
N TRP A 526 28.61 -4.04 -26.32
CA TRP A 526 27.85 -3.31 -25.31
C TRP A 526 26.65 -2.58 -25.90
N ALA A 527 26.76 -2.04 -27.11
CA ALA A 527 25.63 -1.44 -27.82
C ALA A 527 24.57 -2.48 -28.20
N ALA A 528 25.01 -3.67 -28.63
CA ALA A 528 24.09 -4.79 -28.89
C ALA A 528 23.39 -5.25 -27.62
N GLU A 529 24.13 -5.33 -26.51
CA GLU A 529 23.56 -5.72 -25.21
C GLU A 529 22.57 -4.70 -24.67
N GLN A 530 22.83 -3.40 -24.84
CA GLN A 530 21.83 -2.36 -24.50
C GLN A 530 20.50 -2.55 -25.24
N LYS A 531 20.56 -2.90 -26.53
CA LYS A 531 19.33 -3.20 -27.30
C LYS A 531 18.60 -4.43 -26.77
N VAL A 532 19.34 -5.45 -26.34
CA VAL A 532 18.76 -6.65 -25.71
C VAL A 532 18.03 -6.28 -24.43
N ILE A 533 18.65 -5.43 -23.60
CA ILE A 533 18.03 -4.97 -22.34
C ILE A 533 16.77 -4.15 -22.62
N GLU A 534 16.81 -3.22 -23.58
CA GLU A 534 15.65 -2.41 -23.95
C GLU A 534 14.48 -3.27 -24.47
N GLU A 535 14.79 -4.28 -25.27
CA GLU A 535 13.79 -5.22 -25.77
C GLU A 535 13.22 -6.08 -24.63
N ARG A 536 14.07 -6.54 -23.69
CA ARG A 536 13.59 -7.24 -22.49
C ARG A 536 12.75 -6.35 -21.60
N GLN A 537 13.17 -5.11 -21.34
CA GLN A 537 12.37 -4.16 -20.58
C GLN A 537 10.99 -3.92 -21.22
N ARG A 538 10.93 -3.90 -22.56
CA ARG A 538 9.68 -3.75 -23.30
C ARG A 538 8.77 -4.98 -23.11
N ARG A 539 9.31 -6.20 -23.23
CA ARG A 539 8.56 -7.46 -23.02
C ARG A 539 8.15 -7.64 -21.56
N ALA A 540 9.03 -7.32 -20.64
CA ALA A 540 8.76 -7.43 -19.21
C ALA A 540 7.78 -6.35 -18.71
N ARG A 541 7.48 -5.31 -19.49
CA ARG A 541 6.57 -4.24 -19.09
C ARG A 541 5.21 -4.78 -18.69
N ASP A 542 4.64 -5.69 -19.47
CA ASP A 542 3.35 -6.29 -19.19
C ASP A 542 3.37 -7.10 -17.88
N LEU A 543 4.47 -7.82 -17.60
CA LEU A 543 4.68 -8.55 -16.35
C LEU A 543 4.85 -7.61 -15.14
N LEU A 544 5.39 -6.42 -15.36
CA LEU A 544 5.62 -5.42 -14.33
C LEU A 544 4.40 -4.49 -14.11
N GLU A 545 3.61 -4.23 -15.17
CA GLU A 545 2.44 -3.34 -15.14
C GLU A 545 1.13 -4.03 -14.74
N ASP A 546 1.05 -5.36 -14.83
CA ASP A 546 -0.15 -6.19 -14.51
C ASP A 546 -0.71 -6.00 -13.09
N MET A 547 -0.11 -5.11 -12.32
CA MET A 547 -0.46 -4.81 -10.93
C MET A 547 -1.25 -3.51 -10.75
N ARG A 548 -1.66 -2.85 -11.82
CA ARG A 548 -2.62 -1.75 -11.66
C ARG A 548 -4.02 -2.36 -11.55
N PRO A 549 -4.71 -2.16 -10.40
CA PRO A 549 -6.09 -2.60 -10.30
C PRO A 549 -6.86 -1.93 -11.45
N PRO A 550 -7.70 -2.67 -12.18
CA PRO A 550 -8.54 -2.08 -13.21
C PRO A 550 -9.35 -0.96 -12.57
N GLY A 551 -9.45 0.16 -13.29
CA GLY A 551 -10.12 1.36 -12.79
C GLY A 551 -11.48 1.00 -12.18
N ARG A 552 -11.78 1.61 -11.05
CA ARG A 552 -13.01 1.41 -10.26
C ARG A 552 -14.27 1.63 -11.10
N GLY A 553 -14.65 0.65 -11.92
CA GLY A 553 -15.98 0.57 -12.51
C GLY A 553 -16.89 -0.19 -11.56
N ILE A 554 -18.16 0.24 -11.46
CA ILE A 554 -19.19 -0.43 -10.64
C ILE A 554 -19.27 -1.95 -10.94
N LEU A 555 -18.90 -2.37 -12.14
CA LEU A 555 -18.90 -3.76 -12.59
C LEU A 555 -17.70 -4.59 -12.06
N SER A 556 -16.63 -3.98 -11.59
CA SER A 556 -15.49 -4.72 -11.02
C SER A 556 -15.80 -5.42 -9.69
N PHE A 557 -16.87 -4.99 -9.00
CA PHE A 557 -17.34 -5.63 -7.77
C PHE A 557 -18.13 -6.93 -8.00
N VAL A 558 -18.59 -7.16 -9.24
CA VAL A 558 -19.40 -8.35 -9.58
C VAL A 558 -18.53 -9.49 -10.10
N GLN A 559 -17.30 -9.19 -10.52
CA GLN A 559 -16.36 -10.17 -11.08
C GLN A 559 -15.32 -10.68 -10.07
N ALA A 560 -15.29 -10.14 -8.85
CA ALA A 560 -14.49 -10.63 -7.73
C ALA A 560 -15.34 -11.55 -6.85
#